data_61ea4b7db68577026868cb91cc1e0d56
#
_entry.id   61ea4b7db68577026868cb91cc1e0d56
#
_cell.length_a   1.000
_cell.length_b   1.000
_cell.length_c   1.000
_cell.angle_alpha   90.00
_cell.angle_beta   90.00
_cell.angle_gamma   90.00
#
_symmetry.space_group_name_H-M   'P 1'
#
loop_
_entity.id
_entity.type
_entity.pdbx_description
1 polymer ?
#
loop_
_entity_poly.entity_id
_entity_poly.type
_entity_poly.pdbx_seq_one_letter_code
_entity_poly.pdbx_strand_id
1 'polypeptide(L)'
;MNHLHKAIAGLAICMASLGVAHAQQQIMSDYDRNANFSWYKTYSWQKVDAPDDVWESRLKSTVDAQLAAKGWSRVDAGGDAVVTAQGNMGEAAKEERVPGCCAGWGPGWRTRGWSEPVDYNQGVLVIDILDGTTNALIWRGFASENVSSKEEKSIDKLDKAAVKLFKDFPPKS
;
A
#
# COMPACT_ATOMS: atom_id res chain seq x y z
N MET A 1 -64.76 -11.69 -41.73
CA MET A 1 -63.39 -11.40 -42.16
C MET A 1 -62.64 -10.96 -40.91
N ASN A 2 -61.88 -11.85 -40.35
CA ASN A 2 -61.38 -11.76 -38.97
C ASN A 2 -59.86 -11.51 -38.97
N HIS A 3 -59.42 -10.35 -38.51
CA HIS A 3 -58.04 -10.09 -38.27
C HIS A 3 -57.73 -10.32 -36.80
N LEU A 4 -57.11 -11.45 -36.55
CA LEU A 4 -56.62 -11.87 -35.27
C LEU A 4 -55.27 -11.20 -34.97
N HIS A 5 -55.28 -10.20 -34.13
CA HIS A 5 -54.04 -9.56 -33.68
C HIS A 5 -53.35 -10.43 -32.61
N LYS A 6 -52.26 -11.06 -32.98
CA LYS A 6 -51.35 -11.73 -32.03
C LYS A 6 -50.47 -10.70 -31.37
N ALA A 7 -50.79 -10.35 -30.14
CA ALA A 7 -49.90 -9.59 -29.26
C ALA A 7 -48.80 -10.54 -28.75
N ILE A 8 -47.56 -10.29 -29.17
CA ILE A 8 -46.38 -10.95 -28.61
C ILE A 8 -45.91 -10.07 -27.48
N ALA A 9 -46.14 -10.52 -26.26
CA ALA A 9 -45.58 -9.91 -25.05
C ALA A 9 -44.11 -10.31 -24.95
N GLY A 10 -43.20 -9.38 -25.27
CA GLY A 10 -41.79 -9.51 -25.05
C GLY A 10 -41.43 -9.33 -23.57
N LEU A 11 -41.15 -10.44 -22.89
CA LEU A 11 -40.63 -10.43 -21.52
C LEU A 11 -39.14 -10.03 -21.54
N ALA A 12 -38.85 -8.77 -21.30
CA ALA A 12 -37.47 -8.29 -21.12
C ALA A 12 -36.98 -8.73 -19.75
N ILE A 13 -36.19 -9.80 -19.69
CA ILE A 13 -35.49 -10.21 -18.50
C ILE A 13 -34.29 -9.26 -18.32
N CYS A 14 -34.45 -8.24 -17.47
CA CYS A 14 -33.35 -7.43 -16.95
C CYS A 14 -32.53 -8.30 -16.00
N MET A 15 -31.46 -8.93 -16.48
CA MET A 15 -30.45 -9.52 -15.63
C MET A 15 -29.69 -8.36 -14.97
N ALA A 16 -30.09 -8.02 -13.74
CA ALA A 16 -29.29 -7.20 -12.85
C ALA A 16 -28.06 -8.03 -12.46
N SER A 17 -26.94 -7.78 -13.12
CA SER A 17 -25.63 -8.27 -12.69
C SER A 17 -25.29 -7.59 -11.38
N LEU A 18 -25.56 -8.27 -10.27
CA LEU A 18 -25.02 -7.92 -8.96
C LEU A 18 -23.50 -8.10 -9.05
N GLY A 19 -22.81 -7.03 -9.39
CA GLY A 19 -21.36 -6.95 -9.29
C GLY A 19 -20.99 -7.11 -7.81
N VAL A 20 -20.48 -8.29 -7.45
CA VAL A 20 -19.87 -8.50 -6.15
C VAL A 20 -18.61 -7.65 -6.14
N ALA A 21 -18.64 -6.50 -5.47
CA ALA A 21 -17.47 -5.71 -5.21
C ALA A 21 -16.54 -6.55 -4.34
N HIS A 22 -15.58 -7.23 -4.96
CA HIS A 22 -14.49 -7.84 -4.24
C HIS A 22 -13.59 -6.67 -3.82
N ALA A 23 -13.44 -6.46 -2.53
CA ALA A 23 -12.42 -5.58 -2.01
C ALA A 23 -11.07 -6.12 -2.52
N GLN A 24 -10.50 -5.39 -3.48
CA GLN A 24 -9.34 -5.82 -4.24
C GLN A 24 -8.09 -5.30 -3.52
N GLN A 25 -7.05 -6.13 -3.43
CA GLN A 25 -5.73 -5.69 -2.98
C GLN A 25 -5.34 -4.42 -3.73
N GLN A 26 -5.03 -3.35 -3.01
CA GLN A 26 -4.49 -2.13 -3.59
C GLN A 26 -2.99 -2.07 -3.31
N ILE A 27 -2.20 -1.87 -4.35
CA ILE A 27 -0.76 -1.67 -4.27
C ILE A 27 -0.44 -0.40 -5.03
N MET A 28 0.13 0.59 -4.35
CA MET A 28 0.48 1.87 -4.95
C MET A 28 1.82 2.33 -4.44
N SER A 29 2.60 2.99 -5.28
CA SER A 29 3.83 3.66 -4.85
C SER A 29 3.94 4.99 -5.57
N ASP A 30 4.60 5.93 -4.89
CA ASP A 30 4.94 7.22 -5.48
C ASP A 30 6.31 7.70 -4.96
N TYR A 31 6.94 8.63 -5.66
CA TYR A 31 8.28 9.07 -5.36
C TYR A 31 8.53 10.52 -5.77
N ASP A 32 9.50 11.16 -5.14
CA ASP A 32 10.00 12.46 -5.57
C ASP A 32 10.79 12.33 -6.87
N ARG A 33 10.28 12.96 -7.93
CA ARG A 33 10.91 12.93 -9.26
C ARG A 33 12.25 13.65 -9.32
N ASN A 34 12.57 14.48 -8.30
CA ASN A 34 13.85 15.16 -8.19
C ASN A 34 14.88 14.33 -7.41
N ALA A 35 14.45 13.25 -6.73
CA ALA A 35 15.35 12.36 -6.00
C ALA A 35 16.18 11.52 -6.98
N ASN A 36 17.49 11.54 -6.81
CA ASN A 36 18.37 10.66 -7.55
C ASN A 36 18.65 9.38 -6.78
N PHE A 37 17.90 8.35 -7.06
CA PHE A 37 18.00 7.06 -6.36
C PHE A 37 19.35 6.34 -6.54
N SER A 38 20.19 6.75 -7.50
CA SER A 38 21.52 6.18 -7.67
C SER A 38 22.51 6.56 -6.56
N TRP A 39 22.22 7.61 -5.80
CA TRP A 39 23.05 8.07 -4.69
C TRP A 39 22.85 7.27 -3.41
N TYR A 40 21.70 6.66 -3.23
CA TYR A 40 21.37 5.89 -2.03
C TYR A 40 21.90 4.47 -2.16
N LYS A 41 22.77 4.08 -1.24
CA LYS A 41 23.37 2.75 -1.16
C LYS A 41 23.19 2.10 0.21
N THR A 42 23.01 2.94 1.23
CA THR A 42 22.82 2.50 2.60
C THR A 42 21.50 3.04 3.16
N TYR A 43 20.92 2.31 4.09
CA TYR A 43 19.74 2.77 4.80
C TYR A 43 19.77 2.34 6.26
N SER A 44 19.10 3.10 7.10
CA SER A 44 18.85 2.76 8.50
C SER A 44 17.36 2.79 8.81
N TRP A 45 16.93 1.95 9.73
CA TRP A 45 15.56 2.00 10.24
C TRP A 45 15.42 3.12 11.28
N GLN A 46 14.34 3.90 11.17
CA GLN A 46 14.00 4.92 12.17
C GLN A 46 12.84 4.45 13.05
N LYS A 47 11.73 4.03 12.44
CA LYS A 47 10.54 3.61 13.16
C LYS A 47 9.81 2.52 12.39
N VAL A 48 9.36 1.51 13.13
CA VAL A 48 8.36 0.56 12.65
C VAL A 48 7.22 0.57 13.64
N ASP A 49 6.01 0.77 13.14
CA ASP A 49 4.77 0.71 13.90
C ASP A 49 3.99 -0.51 13.43
N ALA A 50 3.98 -1.54 14.25
CA ALA A 50 3.38 -2.83 13.95
C ALA A 50 2.54 -3.30 15.14
N PRO A 51 1.55 -4.19 14.94
CA PRO A 51 0.71 -4.69 16.01
C PRO A 51 1.46 -5.37 17.16
N ASP A 52 2.58 -6.04 16.84
CA ASP A 52 3.44 -6.72 17.80
C ASP A 52 4.88 -6.91 17.26
N ASP A 53 5.77 -7.42 18.10
CA ASP A 53 7.19 -7.62 17.80
C ASP A 53 7.44 -8.65 16.69
N VAL A 54 6.56 -9.65 16.55
CA VAL A 54 6.67 -10.69 15.51
C VAL A 54 6.41 -10.05 14.14
N TRP A 55 5.39 -9.23 14.07
CA TRP A 55 5.05 -8.46 12.88
C TRP A 55 6.15 -7.46 12.51
N GLU A 56 6.65 -6.72 13.52
CA GLU A 56 7.76 -5.78 13.32
C GLU A 56 8.97 -6.48 12.72
N SER A 57 9.39 -7.59 13.34
CA SER A 57 10.56 -8.37 12.91
C SER A 57 10.39 -8.89 11.48
N ARG A 58 9.22 -9.42 11.16
CA ARG A 58 8.90 -9.96 9.84
C ARG A 58 8.89 -8.88 8.77
N LEU A 59 8.23 -7.76 9.05
CA LEU A 59 8.17 -6.62 8.14
C LEU A 59 9.57 -6.08 7.84
N LYS A 60 10.40 -5.89 8.88
CA LYS A 60 11.81 -5.49 8.71
C LYS A 60 12.55 -6.49 7.82
N SER A 61 12.44 -7.78 8.10
CA SER A 61 13.13 -8.82 7.33
C SER A 61 12.70 -8.81 5.86
N THR A 62 11.41 -8.66 5.58
CA THR A 62 10.89 -8.64 4.20
C THR A 62 11.39 -7.39 3.46
N VAL A 63 11.31 -6.22 4.07
CA VAL A 63 11.80 -4.96 3.46
C VAL A 63 13.31 -4.99 3.27
N ASP A 64 14.07 -5.45 4.27
CA ASP A 64 15.52 -5.61 4.19
C ASP A 64 15.91 -6.50 3.01
N ALA A 65 15.21 -7.62 2.80
CA ALA A 65 15.45 -8.51 1.66
C ALA A 65 15.18 -7.81 0.32
N GLN A 66 14.11 -7.00 0.24
CA GLN A 66 13.79 -6.26 -0.98
C GLN A 66 14.82 -5.17 -1.29
N LEU A 67 15.24 -4.41 -0.29
CA LEU A 67 16.27 -3.37 -0.45
C LEU A 67 17.63 -3.98 -0.81
N ALA A 68 18.01 -5.08 -0.15
CA ALA A 68 19.22 -5.82 -0.48
C ALA A 68 19.23 -6.32 -1.92
N ALA A 69 18.11 -6.84 -2.42
CA ALA A 69 17.94 -7.26 -3.82
C ALA A 69 18.09 -6.08 -4.81
N LYS A 70 17.92 -4.83 -4.35
CA LYS A 70 18.12 -3.62 -5.13
C LYS A 70 19.53 -3.01 -4.94
N GLY A 71 20.38 -3.69 -4.20
CA GLY A 71 21.78 -3.29 -3.97
C GLY A 71 21.97 -2.29 -2.83
N TRP A 72 20.96 -2.12 -1.96
CA TRP A 72 21.08 -1.28 -0.78
C TRP A 72 21.51 -2.12 0.43
N SER A 73 22.32 -1.55 1.29
CA SER A 73 22.84 -2.20 2.49
C SER A 73 22.30 -1.53 3.75
N ARG A 74 21.86 -2.34 4.71
CA ARG A 74 21.43 -1.85 6.00
C ARG A 74 22.62 -1.45 6.86
N VAL A 75 22.49 -0.32 7.56
CA VAL A 75 23.39 0.16 8.62
C VAL A 75 22.60 0.46 9.89
N ASP A 76 23.26 0.50 11.04
CA ASP A 76 22.57 0.73 12.31
C ASP A 76 22.05 2.16 12.45
N ALA A 77 22.80 3.13 11.94
CA ALA A 77 22.43 4.55 11.92
C ALA A 77 23.17 5.29 10.81
N GLY A 78 22.65 6.46 10.42
CA GLY A 78 23.34 7.36 9.47
C GLY A 78 23.38 6.81 8.04
N GLY A 79 22.42 6.01 7.64
CA GLY A 79 22.28 5.59 6.24
C GLY A 79 22.01 6.77 5.30
N ASP A 80 22.36 6.63 4.01
CA ASP A 80 22.01 7.60 2.97
C ASP A 80 20.47 7.83 2.93
N ALA A 81 19.72 6.81 3.28
CA ALA A 81 18.28 6.86 3.42
C ALA A 81 17.83 6.37 4.82
N VAL A 82 16.64 6.80 5.20
CA VAL A 82 15.96 6.35 6.42
C VAL A 82 14.66 5.68 6.03
N VAL A 83 14.39 4.51 6.60
CA VAL A 83 13.17 3.73 6.34
C VAL A 83 12.27 3.77 7.56
N THR A 84 11.00 4.03 7.33
CA THR A 84 9.94 3.85 8.31
C THR A 84 8.85 2.96 7.74
N ALA A 85 8.14 2.24 8.60
CA ALA A 85 7.01 1.43 8.19
C ALA A 85 5.88 1.51 9.22
N GLN A 86 4.65 1.46 8.72
CA GLN A 86 3.44 1.33 9.52
C GLN A 86 2.63 0.16 8.99
N GLY A 87 2.35 -0.82 9.83
CA GLY A 87 1.48 -1.94 9.53
C GLY A 87 0.30 -1.97 10.50
N ASN A 88 -0.92 -2.01 9.97
CA ASN A 88 -2.14 -2.11 10.78
C ASN A 88 -3.01 -3.26 10.28
N MET A 89 -3.63 -3.99 11.20
CA MET A 89 -4.47 -5.16 10.93
C MET A 89 -5.89 -4.92 11.43
N GLY A 90 -6.75 -4.48 10.54
CA GLY A 90 -8.22 -4.60 10.57
C GLY A 90 -9.01 -3.95 11.71
N GLU A 91 -8.73 -4.19 12.95
CA GLU A 91 -9.56 -3.68 14.06
C GLU A 91 -9.23 -2.25 14.54
N ALA A 92 -8.06 -1.76 14.24
CA ALA A 92 -7.64 -0.40 14.63
C ALA A 92 -7.95 0.66 13.56
N ALA A 93 -8.48 0.29 12.43
CA ALA A 93 -8.93 1.23 11.40
C ALA A 93 -10.28 1.90 11.72
N LYS A 94 -10.62 2.04 13.01
CA LYS A 94 -11.65 2.98 13.43
C LYS A 94 -11.16 4.39 13.11
N GLU A 95 -11.54 4.87 11.91
CA GLU A 95 -11.54 6.30 11.54
C GLU A 95 -10.24 7.09 11.75
N GLU A 96 -9.11 6.45 11.98
CA GLU A 96 -7.86 7.18 11.98
C GLU A 96 -7.45 7.38 10.51
N ARG A 97 -7.87 8.52 9.96
CA ARG A 97 -7.21 9.08 8.79
C ARG A 97 -5.74 9.03 9.11
N VAL A 98 -4.96 8.27 8.34
CA VAL A 98 -3.50 8.22 8.53
C VAL A 98 -3.01 9.67 8.50
N PRO A 99 -2.73 10.29 9.66
CA PRO A 99 -2.39 11.70 9.71
C PRO A 99 -1.02 11.82 9.06
N GLY A 100 -0.91 12.60 8.02
CA GLY A 100 0.36 12.88 7.37
C GLY A 100 0.69 12.06 6.13
N CYS A 101 -0.21 11.20 5.67
CA CYS A 101 0.00 10.47 4.41
C CYS A 101 0.26 11.38 3.20
N CYS A 102 -0.10 12.66 3.26
CA CYS A 102 -0.03 13.55 2.10
C CYS A 102 0.44 14.98 2.43
N ALA A 103 1.01 15.24 3.59
CA ALA A 103 1.28 16.62 4.05
C ALA A 103 2.65 17.19 3.65
N GLY A 104 3.39 16.59 2.75
CA GLY A 104 4.75 17.04 2.45
C GLY A 104 5.12 17.21 0.98
N TRP A 105 4.26 16.84 0.07
CA TRP A 105 4.59 16.84 -1.35
C TRP A 105 3.79 17.94 -2.07
N GLY A 106 4.38 18.67 -2.96
CA GLY A 106 3.93 19.88 -3.61
C GLY A 106 2.47 19.95 -4.09
N PRO A 107 2.06 21.02 -4.81
CA PRO A 107 0.64 21.36 -5.04
C PRO A 107 -0.23 20.29 -5.72
N GLY A 108 0.36 19.30 -6.38
CA GLY A 108 -0.37 18.21 -7.05
C GLY A 108 -0.77 17.03 -6.16
N TRP A 109 -0.17 16.93 -4.97
CA TRP A 109 -0.40 15.81 -4.04
C TRP A 109 -1.65 15.97 -3.17
N ARG A 110 -2.03 17.21 -2.89
CA ARG A 110 -3.17 17.53 -2.03
C ARG A 110 -4.52 17.11 -2.60
N THR A 111 -4.60 16.89 -3.91
CA THR A 111 -5.88 16.62 -4.58
C THR A 111 -6.13 15.15 -4.88
N ARG A 112 -5.13 14.29 -4.74
CA ARG A 112 -5.32 12.84 -4.75
C ARG A 112 -5.28 12.32 -3.32
N GLY A 113 -6.20 12.84 -2.50
CA GLY A 113 -6.40 12.31 -1.17
C GLY A 113 -6.73 10.82 -1.26
N TRP A 114 -5.86 10.00 -0.71
CA TRP A 114 -6.12 8.59 -0.47
C TRP A 114 -7.05 8.47 0.74
N SER A 115 -8.21 9.09 0.64
CA SER A 115 -9.28 8.96 1.61
C SER A 115 -10.35 8.01 1.08
N GLU A 116 -9.92 6.84 0.63
CA GLU A 116 -10.85 5.72 0.50
C GLU A 116 -11.25 5.30 1.92
N PRO A 117 -12.54 5.11 2.19
CA PRO A 117 -12.95 4.52 3.46
C PRO A 117 -12.35 3.11 3.53
N VAL A 118 -11.42 2.91 4.45
CA VAL A 118 -10.84 1.59 4.71
C VAL A 118 -11.93 0.76 5.38
N ASP A 119 -12.36 -0.30 4.72
CA ASP A 119 -13.32 -1.24 5.27
C ASP A 119 -12.71 -1.92 6.52
N TYR A 120 -13.50 -2.15 7.57
CA TYR A 120 -13.07 -2.65 8.89
C TYR A 120 -12.29 -3.97 8.88
N ASN A 121 -12.18 -4.61 7.73
CA ASN A 121 -11.46 -5.86 7.52
C ASN A 121 -10.21 -5.72 6.65
N GLN A 122 -9.69 -4.51 6.46
CA GLN A 122 -8.49 -4.29 5.65
C GLN A 122 -7.27 -4.05 6.53
N GLY A 123 -6.20 -4.80 6.27
CA GLY A 123 -4.87 -4.47 6.73
C GLY A 123 -4.25 -3.43 5.80
N VAL A 124 -3.51 -2.51 6.37
CA VAL A 124 -2.79 -1.43 5.66
C VAL A 124 -1.31 -1.54 5.97
N LEU A 125 -0.49 -1.40 4.95
CA LEU A 125 0.95 -1.26 5.05
C LEU A 125 1.39 0.01 4.35
N VAL A 126 2.11 0.86 5.07
CA VAL A 126 2.79 2.04 4.51
C VAL A 126 4.29 1.89 4.77
N ILE A 127 5.10 2.08 3.74
CA ILE A 127 6.56 2.10 3.84
C ILE A 127 7.02 3.43 3.26
N ASP A 128 7.78 4.18 4.06
CA ASP A 128 8.38 5.44 3.65
C ASP A 128 9.90 5.31 3.60
N ILE A 129 10.47 5.87 2.56
CA ILE A 129 11.91 6.06 2.43
C ILE A 129 12.17 7.56 2.36
N LEU A 130 12.98 8.05 3.30
CA LEU A 130 13.35 9.45 3.41
C LEU A 130 14.84 9.61 3.10
N ASP A 131 15.22 10.76 2.60
CA ASP A 131 16.62 11.17 2.50
C ASP A 131 17.24 11.26 3.90
N GLY A 132 18.37 10.59 4.11
CA GLY A 132 19.01 10.48 5.44
C GLY A 132 19.56 11.79 5.99
N THR A 133 19.78 12.80 5.14
CA THR A 133 20.31 14.10 5.51
C THR A 133 19.21 15.12 5.77
N THR A 134 18.26 15.19 4.87
CA THR A 134 17.21 16.24 4.87
C THR A 134 15.89 15.77 5.51
N ASN A 135 15.72 14.48 5.75
CA ASN A 135 14.47 13.84 6.13
C ASN A 135 13.33 14.11 5.13
N ALA A 136 13.65 14.49 3.91
CA ALA A 136 12.65 14.62 2.86
C ALA A 136 12.18 13.24 2.42
N LEU A 137 10.86 13.06 2.27
CA LEU A 137 10.29 11.83 1.76
C LEU A 137 10.66 11.69 0.28
N ILE A 138 11.36 10.62 -0.09
CA ILE A 138 11.80 10.36 -1.46
C ILE A 138 11.00 9.25 -2.14
N TRP A 139 10.42 8.32 -1.36
CA TRP A 139 9.56 7.26 -1.88
C TRP A 139 8.56 6.82 -0.82
N ARG A 140 7.35 6.49 -1.24
CA ARG A 140 6.30 5.91 -0.41
C ARG A 140 5.64 4.75 -1.13
N GLY A 141 5.52 3.63 -0.44
CA GLY A 141 4.71 2.50 -0.84
C GLY A 141 3.49 2.36 0.07
N PHE A 142 2.33 2.09 -0.53
CA PHE A 142 1.09 1.80 0.17
C PHE A 142 0.51 0.49 -0.33
N ALA A 143 0.12 -0.36 0.59
CA ALA A 143 -0.65 -1.56 0.28
C ALA A 143 -1.85 -1.69 1.22
N SER A 144 -2.98 -2.09 0.68
CA SER A 144 -4.11 -2.56 1.49
C SER A 144 -4.56 -3.94 1.02
N GLU A 145 -4.92 -4.77 1.98
CA GLU A 145 -5.32 -6.16 1.75
C GLU A 145 -6.40 -6.57 2.74
N ASN A 146 -7.33 -7.41 2.30
CA ASN A 146 -8.33 -7.98 3.20
C ASN A 146 -7.66 -8.86 4.26
N VAL A 147 -7.90 -8.53 5.53
CA VAL A 147 -7.41 -9.31 6.66
C VAL A 147 -8.15 -10.64 6.73
N SER A 148 -7.41 -11.69 7.01
CA SER A 148 -7.97 -13.02 7.28
C SER A 148 -8.25 -13.17 8.77
N SER A 149 -9.29 -13.91 9.13
CA SER A 149 -9.52 -14.34 10.52
C SER A 149 -8.40 -15.24 11.06
N LYS A 150 -7.47 -15.70 10.21
CA LYS A 150 -6.28 -16.43 10.58
C LYS A 150 -5.08 -15.52 10.46
N GLU A 151 -4.45 -15.18 11.56
CA GLU A 151 -3.29 -14.30 11.66
C GLU A 151 -2.15 -14.68 10.72
N GLU A 152 -1.77 -15.95 10.68
CA GLU A 152 -0.72 -16.48 9.79
C GLU A 152 -0.97 -16.14 8.31
N LYS A 153 -2.24 -16.25 7.86
CA LYS A 153 -2.60 -15.89 6.47
C LYS A 153 -2.50 -14.39 6.21
N SER A 154 -2.75 -13.59 7.22
CA SER A 154 -2.65 -12.13 7.12
C SER A 154 -1.20 -11.70 7.02
N ILE A 155 -0.32 -12.33 7.78
CA ILE A 155 1.12 -12.15 7.70
C ILE A 155 1.65 -12.46 6.29
N ASP A 156 1.30 -13.63 5.74
CA ASP A 156 1.73 -14.02 4.39
C ASP A 156 1.23 -13.04 3.30
N LYS A 157 0.06 -12.47 3.48
CA LYS A 157 -0.47 -11.45 2.56
C LYS A 157 0.33 -10.16 2.63
N LEU A 158 0.71 -9.74 3.84
CA LEU A 158 1.51 -8.55 4.04
C LEU A 158 2.90 -8.69 3.43
N ASP A 159 3.55 -9.83 3.65
CA ASP A 159 4.85 -10.14 3.02
C ASP A 159 4.75 -10.03 1.49
N LYS A 160 3.72 -10.63 0.90
CA LYS A 160 3.47 -10.54 -0.55
C LYS A 160 3.18 -9.11 -1.01
N ALA A 161 2.49 -8.33 -0.18
CA ALA A 161 2.22 -6.92 -0.48
C ALA A 161 3.51 -6.10 -0.46
N ALA A 162 4.37 -6.29 0.56
CA ALA A 162 5.68 -5.64 0.62
C ALA A 162 6.55 -5.98 -0.60
N VAL A 163 6.63 -7.26 -1.00
CA VAL A 163 7.36 -7.67 -2.21
C VAL A 163 6.82 -6.95 -3.46
N LYS A 164 5.49 -6.83 -3.59
CA LYS A 164 4.90 -6.15 -4.74
C LYS A 164 5.17 -4.65 -4.76
N LEU A 165 5.21 -3.99 -3.59
CA LEU A 165 5.56 -2.57 -3.47
C LEU A 165 6.94 -2.27 -4.04
N PHE A 166 7.93 -3.13 -3.78
CA PHE A 166 9.30 -2.95 -4.24
C PHE A 166 9.56 -3.45 -5.67
N LYS A 167 8.54 -3.96 -6.38
CA LYS A 167 8.72 -4.48 -7.74
C LYS A 167 9.36 -3.45 -8.67
N ASP A 168 8.85 -2.22 -8.64
CA ASP A 168 9.28 -1.12 -9.50
C ASP A 168 10.20 -0.12 -8.77
N PHE A 169 10.75 -0.50 -7.59
CA PHE A 169 11.74 0.26 -6.83
C PHE A 169 13.16 -0.17 -7.25
N PRO A 170 14.17 0.72 -7.31
CA PRO A 170 13.98 2.17 -7.34
C PRO A 170 13.33 2.62 -8.64
N PRO A 171 12.56 3.73 -8.61
CA PRO A 171 11.97 4.25 -9.83
C PRO A 171 13.07 4.61 -10.84
N LYS A 172 12.77 4.40 -12.11
CA LYS A 172 13.67 4.82 -13.19
C LYS A 172 13.63 6.34 -13.30
N SER A 173 14.76 6.97 -13.14
CA SER A 173 15.00 8.40 -13.40
C SER A 173 14.91 8.71 -14.89
#